data_d6b8e124833a849341bf158e5fdae527
#
_entry.id   d6b8e124833a849341bf158e5fdae527
#
_cell.length_a   1.000
_cell.length_b   1.000
_cell.length_c   1.000
_cell.angle_alpha   90.00
_cell.angle_beta   90.00
_cell.angle_gamma   90.00
#
_symmetry.space_group_name_H-M   'P 1'
#
loop_
_entity.id
_entity.type
_entity.pdbx_description
1 polymer ?
#
loop_
_entity_poly.entity_id
_entity_poly.type
_entity_poly.pdbx_seq_one_letter_code
_entity_poly.pdbx_strand_id
1 'polypeptide(L)'
;MTGPIDWDDLRARARKVAARAHAPYSGVRVGAAALVDDGRVVVGCNVENASIGLTTCAENGVASALAASGGGRIVALAVVAGDGEYLAPCGRCRQVLSEFAGPDMVVDAGAATVTLGELLPGAFGPADLAARRDPRPPG
;
A
#
# COMPACT_ATOMS: atom_id res chain seq x y z
N MET A 1 -5.68 -13.04 11.72
CA MET A 1 -4.43 -12.98 12.43
C MET A 1 -4.59 -12.19 13.72
N THR A 2 -4.16 -12.74 14.83
CA THR A 2 -4.44 -12.19 16.15
C THR A 2 -3.19 -11.84 16.97
N GLY A 3 -1.98 -12.07 16.44
CA GLY A 3 -0.75 -11.77 17.15
C GLY A 3 -0.30 -10.32 17.02
N PRO A 4 0.70 -9.90 17.82
CA PRO A 4 1.31 -8.58 17.65
C PRO A 4 2.01 -8.50 16.29
N ILE A 5 2.05 -7.29 15.73
CA ILE A 5 2.69 -7.02 14.44
C ILE A 5 4.21 -6.95 14.65
N ASP A 6 4.96 -7.73 13.89
CA ASP A 6 6.42 -7.65 13.87
C ASP A 6 6.85 -6.53 12.91
N TRP A 7 6.93 -5.32 13.44
CA TRP A 7 7.31 -4.15 12.66
C TRP A 7 8.75 -4.20 12.14
N ASP A 8 9.64 -4.81 12.91
CA ASP A 8 11.04 -4.94 12.48
C ASP A 8 11.15 -5.84 11.25
N ASP A 9 10.40 -6.94 11.21
CA ASP A 9 10.34 -7.81 10.03
C ASP A 9 9.73 -7.09 8.83
N LEU A 10 8.62 -6.37 9.01
CA LEU A 10 8.00 -5.63 7.92
C LEU A 10 8.94 -4.55 7.36
N ARG A 11 9.60 -3.80 8.23
CA ARG A 11 10.58 -2.77 7.83
C ARG A 11 11.76 -3.39 7.08
N ALA A 12 12.26 -4.54 7.56
CA ALA A 12 13.37 -5.23 6.90
C ALA A 12 12.98 -5.68 5.49
N ARG A 13 11.79 -6.23 5.32
CA ARG A 13 11.28 -6.65 3.99
C ARG A 13 11.06 -5.46 3.08
N ALA A 14 10.54 -4.36 3.59
CA ALA A 14 10.34 -3.13 2.83
C ALA A 14 11.69 -2.57 2.34
N ARG A 15 12.71 -2.53 3.21
CA ARG A 15 14.07 -2.11 2.83
C ARG A 15 14.66 -3.01 1.73
N LYS A 16 14.51 -4.32 1.89
CA LYS A 16 15.04 -5.30 0.94
C LYS A 16 14.45 -5.10 -0.46
N VAL A 17 13.14 -4.91 -0.55
CA VAL A 17 12.49 -4.71 -1.85
C VAL A 17 12.75 -3.31 -2.42
N ALA A 18 12.96 -2.29 -1.57
CA ALA A 18 13.34 -0.96 -2.01
C ALA A 18 14.61 -0.96 -2.86
N ALA A 19 15.57 -1.85 -2.56
CA ALA A 19 16.80 -1.98 -3.34
C ALA A 19 16.54 -2.42 -4.79
N ARG A 20 15.39 -3.00 -5.07
CA ARG A 20 14.99 -3.45 -6.42
C ARG A 20 14.14 -2.42 -7.18
N ALA A 21 13.82 -1.30 -6.56
CA ALA A 21 13.00 -0.27 -7.18
C ALA A 21 13.64 0.24 -8.48
N HIS A 22 12.77 0.52 -9.46
CA HIS A 22 13.18 1.15 -10.70
C HIS A 22 12.91 2.64 -10.61
N ALA A 23 13.96 3.42 -10.25
CA ALA A 23 13.83 4.85 -9.99
C ALA A 23 14.92 5.67 -10.69
N PRO A 24 15.10 5.51 -12.04
CA PRO A 24 16.18 6.17 -12.75
C PRO A 24 15.99 7.69 -12.89
N TYR A 25 14.80 8.21 -12.69
CA TYR A 25 14.49 9.62 -12.88
C TYR A 25 14.60 10.43 -11.59
N SER A 26 13.97 9.97 -10.51
CA SER A 26 14.01 10.67 -9.23
C SER A 26 15.21 10.28 -8.36
N GLY A 27 15.71 9.06 -8.51
CA GLY A 27 16.68 8.49 -7.60
C GLY A 27 16.10 8.10 -6.24
N VAL A 28 14.80 8.23 -6.05
CA VAL A 28 14.14 7.88 -4.78
C VAL A 28 13.55 6.47 -4.90
N ARG A 29 14.19 5.53 -4.22
CA ARG A 29 13.75 4.14 -4.14
C ARG A 29 12.89 3.94 -2.91
N VAL A 30 11.74 3.30 -3.09
CA VAL A 30 10.77 3.06 -2.03
C VAL A 30 10.36 1.59 -2.03
N GLY A 31 10.27 1.02 -0.85
CA GLY A 31 9.74 -0.33 -0.64
C GLY A 31 8.58 -0.30 0.33
N ALA A 32 7.64 -1.20 0.12
CA ALA A 32 6.50 -1.40 1.00
C ALA A 32 6.35 -2.88 1.33
N ALA A 33 5.98 -3.18 2.57
CA ALA A 33 5.66 -4.52 3.03
C ALA A 33 4.33 -4.48 3.78
N ALA A 34 3.42 -5.35 3.38
CA ALA A 34 2.07 -5.43 3.94
C ALA A 34 1.85 -6.79 4.58
N LEU A 35 1.35 -6.79 5.80
CA LEU A 35 0.89 -7.99 6.48
C LEU A 35 -0.56 -8.25 6.10
N VAL A 36 -0.83 -9.43 5.58
CA VAL A 36 -2.16 -9.88 5.19
C VAL A 36 -2.82 -10.62 6.36
N ASP A 37 -4.13 -10.64 6.39
CA ASP A 37 -4.92 -11.22 7.50
C ASP A 37 -4.69 -12.73 7.71
N ASP A 38 -4.17 -13.44 6.71
CA ASP A 38 -3.79 -14.86 6.83
C ASP A 38 -2.33 -15.08 7.25
N GLY A 39 -1.59 -14.01 7.55
CA GLY A 39 -0.19 -14.05 8.01
C GLY A 39 0.85 -13.89 6.91
N ARG A 40 0.46 -13.91 5.63
CA ARG A 40 1.39 -13.65 4.53
C ARG A 40 1.90 -12.22 4.58
N VAL A 41 3.11 -12.01 4.09
CA VAL A 41 3.67 -10.69 3.84
C VAL A 41 3.83 -10.50 2.33
N VAL A 42 3.28 -9.42 1.81
CA VAL A 42 3.36 -9.05 0.39
C VAL A 42 4.19 -7.79 0.28
N VAL A 43 5.08 -7.73 -0.69
CA VAL A 43 6.00 -6.60 -0.87
C VAL A 43 5.82 -5.96 -2.24
N GLY A 44 6.21 -4.69 -2.34
CA GLY A 44 6.24 -3.95 -3.59
C GLY A 44 7.29 -2.85 -3.55
N CYS A 45 7.71 -2.39 -4.71
CA CYS A 45 8.62 -1.26 -4.85
C CYS A 45 8.10 -0.31 -5.94
N ASN A 46 8.59 0.93 -5.94
CA ASN A 46 8.19 1.88 -6.97
C ASN A 46 8.83 1.53 -8.32
N VAL A 47 8.07 1.78 -9.37
CA VAL A 47 8.50 1.59 -10.76
C VAL A 47 8.19 2.87 -11.52
N GLU A 48 9.25 3.61 -11.83
CA GLU A 48 9.15 4.85 -12.59
C GLU A 48 9.07 4.58 -14.09
N ASN A 49 8.51 5.52 -14.80
CA ASN A 49 8.42 5.47 -16.25
C ASN A 49 8.84 6.83 -16.80
N ALA A 50 9.48 6.84 -17.97
CA ALA A 50 9.83 8.08 -18.67
C ALA A 50 8.58 8.92 -18.95
N SER A 51 7.44 8.27 -19.15
CA SER A 51 6.13 8.92 -19.09
C SER A 51 5.72 9.01 -17.63
N ILE A 52 6.01 10.13 -17.00
CA ILE A 52 5.95 10.30 -15.55
C ILE A 52 4.58 9.93 -14.97
N GLY A 53 3.51 10.21 -15.68
CA GLY A 53 2.14 9.86 -15.25
C GLY A 53 1.88 8.35 -15.15
N LEU A 54 2.74 7.51 -15.70
CA LEU A 54 2.64 6.05 -15.62
C LEU A 54 3.47 5.46 -14.47
N THR A 55 4.19 6.28 -13.72
CA THR A 55 4.94 5.84 -12.54
C THR A 55 3.98 5.24 -11.49
N THR A 56 4.36 4.10 -10.92
CA THR A 56 3.61 3.47 -9.82
C THR A 56 4.41 3.47 -8.54
N CYS A 57 3.73 3.74 -7.44
CA CYS A 57 4.33 3.71 -6.10
C CYS A 57 4.47 2.27 -5.59
N ALA A 58 5.29 2.09 -4.56
CA ALA A 58 5.53 0.80 -3.93
C ALA A 58 4.24 0.12 -3.44
N GLU A 59 3.32 0.89 -2.88
CA GLU A 59 2.05 0.39 -2.35
C GLU A 59 1.13 -0.13 -3.46
N ASN A 60 1.21 0.47 -4.66
CA ASN A 60 0.49 -0.05 -5.83
C ASN A 60 1.03 -1.42 -6.23
N GLY A 61 2.34 -1.62 -6.12
CA GLY A 61 2.97 -2.92 -6.29
C GLY A 61 2.49 -3.96 -5.27
N VAL A 62 2.30 -3.54 -4.02
CA VAL A 62 1.71 -4.39 -2.98
C VAL A 62 0.30 -4.83 -3.37
N ALA A 63 -0.55 -3.90 -3.79
CA ALA A 63 -1.93 -4.21 -4.18
C ALA A 63 -1.97 -5.20 -5.35
N SER A 64 -1.14 -5.00 -6.36
CA SER A 64 -1.04 -5.88 -7.52
C SER A 64 -0.55 -7.28 -7.13
N ALA A 65 0.49 -7.37 -6.31
CA ALA A 65 1.03 -8.64 -5.84
C ALA A 65 0.04 -9.39 -4.94
N LEU A 66 -0.71 -8.67 -4.10
CA LEU A 66 -1.74 -9.26 -3.25
C LEU A 66 -2.84 -9.89 -4.10
N ALA A 67 -3.38 -9.16 -5.05
CA ALA A 67 -4.41 -9.66 -5.95
C ALA A 67 -3.91 -10.89 -6.72
N ALA A 68 -2.71 -10.85 -7.26
CA ALA A 68 -2.11 -11.95 -8.04
C ALA A 68 -1.83 -13.19 -7.19
N SER A 69 -1.62 -13.04 -5.89
CA SER A 69 -1.31 -14.15 -4.97
C SER A 69 -2.53 -14.73 -4.24
N GLY A 70 -3.74 -14.36 -4.65
CA GLY A 70 -4.97 -14.92 -4.11
C GLY A 70 -5.81 -13.94 -3.28
N GLY A 71 -5.41 -12.69 -3.18
CA GLY A 71 -6.15 -11.66 -2.44
C GLY A 71 -5.97 -11.74 -0.94
N GLY A 72 -6.90 -11.16 -0.21
CA GLY A 72 -6.88 -11.05 1.24
C GLY A 72 -7.05 -9.60 1.69
N ARG A 73 -6.99 -9.38 3.01
CA ARG A 73 -7.11 -8.05 3.61
C ARG A 73 -5.77 -7.67 4.25
N ILE A 74 -5.31 -6.48 3.96
CA ILE A 74 -4.10 -5.93 4.58
C ILE A 74 -4.46 -5.42 5.98
N VAL A 75 -3.68 -5.84 6.98
CA VAL A 75 -3.89 -5.42 8.38
C VAL A 75 -2.80 -4.48 8.88
N ALA A 76 -1.61 -4.51 8.27
CA ALA A 76 -0.51 -3.62 8.63
C ALA A 76 0.37 -3.32 7.41
N LEU A 77 0.96 -2.13 7.39
CA LEU A 77 1.79 -1.65 6.28
C LEU A 77 3.01 -0.90 6.81
N ALA A 78 4.18 -1.24 6.28
CA ALA A 78 5.41 -0.46 6.45
C ALA A 78 5.89 0.03 5.09
N VAL A 79 6.22 1.31 4.98
CA VAL A 79 6.77 1.93 3.76
C VAL A 79 8.06 2.64 4.14
N VAL A 80 9.14 2.33 3.44
CA VAL A 80 10.45 2.93 3.71
C VAL A 80 11.12 3.39 2.41
N ALA A 81 11.91 4.46 2.51
CA ALA A 81 12.81 4.87 1.45
C ALA A 81 14.07 3.98 1.44
N GLY A 82 14.87 4.10 0.39
CA GLY A 82 16.11 3.33 0.25
C GLY A 82 17.13 3.58 1.37
N ASP A 83 17.05 4.72 2.06
CA ASP A 83 17.86 5.02 3.24
C ASP A 83 17.35 4.35 4.52
N GLY A 84 16.23 3.65 4.44
CA GLY A 84 15.61 2.95 5.57
C GLY A 84 14.64 3.79 6.39
N GLU A 85 14.49 5.07 6.07
CA GLU A 85 13.57 5.96 6.78
C GLU A 85 12.11 5.72 6.37
N TYR A 86 11.21 5.90 7.32
CA TYR A 86 9.78 5.82 7.12
C TYR A 86 9.31 6.85 6.09
N LEU A 87 8.37 6.44 5.24
CA LEU A 87 7.62 7.33 4.36
C LEU A 87 6.12 7.10 4.52
N ALA A 88 5.38 8.20 4.62
CA ALA A 88 3.92 8.12 4.57
C ALA A 88 3.47 7.72 3.17
N PRO A 89 2.46 6.84 3.03
CA PRO A 89 1.87 6.57 1.73
C PRO A 89 1.24 7.83 1.15
N CYS A 90 1.50 8.10 -0.14
CA CYS A 90 0.91 9.28 -0.80
C CYS A 90 -0.61 9.15 -0.89
N GLY A 91 -1.29 10.26 -1.21
CA GLY A 91 -2.75 10.27 -1.25
C GLY A 91 -3.35 9.26 -2.22
N ARG A 92 -2.75 9.10 -3.40
CA ARG A 92 -3.15 8.09 -4.39
C ARG A 92 -3.06 6.67 -3.81
N CYS A 93 -1.97 6.37 -3.11
CA CYS A 93 -1.76 5.04 -2.53
C CYS A 93 -2.72 4.74 -1.39
N ARG A 94 -3.12 5.76 -0.63
CA ARG A 94 -4.14 5.60 0.41
C ARG A 94 -5.46 5.11 -0.18
N GLN A 95 -5.87 5.66 -1.33
CA GLN A 95 -7.05 5.19 -2.04
C GLN A 95 -6.86 3.77 -2.58
N VAL A 96 -5.71 3.46 -3.18
CA VAL A 96 -5.40 2.11 -3.67
C VAL A 96 -5.48 1.10 -2.53
N LEU A 97 -4.87 1.41 -1.39
CA LEU A 97 -4.87 0.53 -0.21
C LEU A 97 -6.27 0.31 0.37
N SER A 98 -7.15 1.31 0.29
CA SER A 98 -8.52 1.19 0.80
C SER A 98 -9.35 0.11 0.11
N GLU A 99 -8.97 -0.33 -1.07
CA GLU A 99 -9.61 -1.44 -1.77
C GLU A 99 -9.34 -2.78 -1.05
N PHE A 100 -8.16 -2.92 -0.44
CA PHE A 100 -7.69 -4.17 0.17
C PHE A 100 -7.55 -4.09 1.68
N ALA A 101 -7.98 -3.00 2.30
CA ALA A 101 -7.83 -2.76 3.74
C ALA A 101 -9.02 -2.00 4.29
N GLY A 102 -9.32 -2.24 5.55
CA GLY A 102 -10.29 -1.44 6.29
C GLY A 102 -9.66 -0.17 6.86
N PRO A 103 -10.48 0.75 7.40
CA PRO A 103 -9.97 1.98 8.02
C PRO A 103 -9.12 1.72 9.28
N ASP A 104 -9.19 0.52 9.82
CA ASP A 104 -8.42 0.08 11.00
C ASP A 104 -7.04 -0.49 10.65
N MET A 105 -6.68 -0.60 9.35
CA MET A 105 -5.33 -1.00 8.94
C MET A 105 -4.29 -0.08 9.58
N VAL A 106 -3.27 -0.66 10.18
CA VAL A 106 -2.22 0.09 10.89
C VAL A 106 -1.06 0.37 9.96
N VAL A 107 -0.62 1.61 9.94
CA VAL A 107 0.51 2.08 9.11
C VAL A 107 1.65 2.52 10.03
N ASP A 108 2.86 2.04 9.73
CA ASP A 108 4.06 2.47 10.44
C ASP A 108 4.33 3.94 10.17
N ALA A 109 4.42 4.73 11.22
CA ALA A 109 4.72 6.16 11.15
C ALA A 109 6.04 6.50 11.86
N GLY A 110 6.97 5.53 11.93
CA GLY A 110 8.25 5.69 12.59
C GLY A 110 8.16 5.47 14.09
N ALA A 111 8.02 6.53 14.88
CA ALA A 111 7.93 6.44 16.34
C ALA A 111 6.58 5.92 16.85
N ALA A 112 5.54 5.94 16.01
CA ALA A 112 4.18 5.52 16.36
C ALA A 112 3.51 4.89 15.14
N THR A 113 2.29 4.44 15.30
CA THR A 113 1.45 3.95 14.19
C THR A 113 0.25 4.87 14.01
N VAL A 114 -0.26 4.91 12.78
CA VAL A 114 -1.52 5.59 12.44
C VAL A 114 -2.42 4.60 11.71
N THR A 115 -3.70 4.89 11.63
CA THR A 115 -4.63 4.05 10.88
C THR A 115 -4.86 4.59 9.47
N LEU A 116 -5.27 3.71 8.56
CA LEU A 116 -5.66 4.15 7.22
C LEU A 116 -6.84 5.13 7.28
N GLY A 117 -7.78 4.93 8.20
CA GLY A 117 -8.91 5.83 8.39
C GLY A 117 -8.49 7.25 8.79
N GLU A 118 -7.43 7.37 9.60
CA GLU A 118 -6.84 8.69 9.93
C GLU A 118 -6.16 9.33 8.72
N LEU A 119 -5.55 8.53 7.85
CA LEU A 119 -4.87 9.02 6.65
C LEU A 119 -5.80 9.28 5.46
N LEU A 120 -6.99 8.67 5.46
CA LEU A 120 -7.97 8.79 4.38
C LEU A 120 -9.39 8.96 4.97
N PRO A 121 -9.66 10.09 5.62
CA PRO A 121 -10.97 10.34 6.20
C PRO A 121 -12.01 10.54 5.09
N GLY A 122 -13.24 10.04 5.30
CA GLY A 122 -14.33 10.20 4.35
C GLY A 122 -14.04 9.56 2.99
N ALA A 123 -13.39 8.40 2.99
CA ALA A 123 -12.90 7.77 1.77
C ALA A 123 -14.03 7.42 0.79
N PHE A 124 -13.79 7.65 -0.50
CA PHE A 124 -14.60 7.10 -1.58
C PHE A 124 -14.44 5.56 -1.59
N GLY A 125 -15.54 4.84 -1.67
CA GLY A 125 -15.50 3.38 -1.62
C GLY A 125 -16.58 2.71 -2.47
N PRO A 126 -16.63 1.37 -2.46
CA PRO A 126 -17.57 0.59 -3.29
C PRO A 126 -19.04 0.94 -3.05
N ALA A 127 -19.40 1.32 -1.83
CA ALA A 127 -20.78 1.72 -1.50
C ALA A 127 -21.20 2.97 -2.26
N ASP A 128 -20.28 3.90 -2.52
CA ASP A 128 -20.55 5.12 -3.27
C ASP A 128 -20.89 4.81 -4.73
N LEU A 129 -20.20 3.86 -5.32
CA LEU A 129 -20.48 3.38 -6.69
C LEU A 129 -21.81 2.63 -6.73
N ALA A 130 -22.04 1.72 -5.80
CA ALA A 130 -23.26 0.93 -5.75
C ALA A 130 -24.51 1.82 -5.61
N ALA A 131 -24.43 2.87 -4.80
CA ALA A 131 -25.53 3.81 -4.59
C ALA A 131 -25.86 4.66 -5.82
N ARG A 132 -24.92 4.77 -6.78
CA ARG A 132 -25.04 5.65 -7.95
C ARG A 132 -25.01 4.90 -9.29
N ARG A 133 -25.12 3.57 -9.22
CA ARG A 133 -25.10 2.75 -10.44
C ARG A 133 -26.33 3.05 -11.28
N ASP A 134 -26.10 3.36 -12.56
CA ASP A 134 -27.17 3.58 -13.53
C ASP A 134 -27.89 2.26 -13.79
N PRO A 135 -29.21 2.18 -13.59
CA PRO A 135 -29.97 0.96 -13.86
C PRO A 135 -30.13 0.65 -15.36
N ARG A 136 -29.81 1.60 -16.24
CA ARG A 136 -29.87 1.38 -17.68
C ARG A 136 -28.71 0.47 -18.12
N PRO A 137 -28.91 -0.43 -19.10
CA PRO A 137 -27.81 -1.23 -19.61
C PRO A 137 -26.75 -0.33 -20.28
N PRO A 138 -25.47 -0.74 -20.27
CA PRO A 138 -24.42 -0.01 -20.96
C PRO A 138 -24.71 0.06 -22.46
N GLY A 139 -24.49 1.25 -23.05
CA GLY A 139 -24.69 1.51 -24.46
C GLY A 139 -23.58 0.93 -25.35
#